data_19969ecb9d5769faddd6534ae2fb77a8
#
_entry.id   19969ecb9d5769faddd6534ae2fb77a8
#
_cell.length_a   1.000
_cell.length_b   1.000
_cell.length_c   1.000
_cell.angle_alpha   90.00
_cell.angle_beta   90.00
_cell.angle_gamma   90.00
#
_symmetry.space_group_name_H-M   'P 1'
#
loop_
_entity.id
_entity.type
_entity.pdbx_description
1 polymer ?
#
loop_
_entity_poly.entity_id
_entity_poly.type
_entity_poly.pdbx_seq_one_letter_code
_entity_poly.pdbx_strand_id
1 'polypeptide(L)' 'DHIVHIKQAFYDGQLINESIEFDDIRSISESTGEPYKEIFQHIWAMLKQ' A
#
# COMPACT_ATOMS: atom_id res chain seq x y z
N ASP A 1 -10.01 11.89 0.07
CA ASP A 1 -9.94 10.49 0.51
C ASP A 1 -9.42 9.60 -0.60
N HIS A 2 -8.49 8.72 -0.24
CA HIS A 2 -7.88 7.81 -1.19
C HIS A 2 -8.16 6.37 -0.81
N ILE A 3 -8.40 5.55 -1.82
CA ILE A 3 -8.62 4.13 -1.62
C ILE A 3 -7.36 3.41 -2.05
N VAL A 4 -6.83 2.55 -1.18
CA VAL A 4 -5.63 1.78 -1.47
C VAL A 4 -5.97 0.30 -1.37
N HIS A 5 -5.65 -0.44 -2.41
CA HIS A 5 -5.89 -1.88 -2.45
C HIS A 5 -4.66 -2.63 -1.98
N ILE A 6 -4.85 -3.51 -1.03
CA ILE A 6 -3.78 -4.33 -0.46
C ILE A 6 -3.99 -5.76 -0.93
N LYS A 7 -2.97 -6.34 -1.54
CA LYS A 7 -3.02 -7.72 -1.97
C LYS A 7 -2.31 -8.58 -0.92
N GLN A 8 -2.98 -9.59 -0.44
CA GLN A 8 -2.44 -10.49 0.58
C GLN A 8 -2.52 -11.91 0.10
N ALA A 9 -1.48 -12.67 0.36
CA ALA A 9 -1.44 -14.10 0.05
C ALA A 9 -1.25 -14.88 1.33
N PHE A 10 -2.05 -15.94 1.50
CA PHE A 10 -2.02 -16.78 2.69
C PHE A 10 -1.67 -18.20 2.30
N TYR A 11 -1.00 -18.89 3.21
CA TYR A 11 -0.73 -20.30 3.08
C TYR A 11 -0.91 -20.95 4.44
N ASP A 12 -1.76 -21.97 4.48
CA ASP A 12 -2.02 -22.73 5.70
C ASP A 12 -2.45 -21.80 6.86
N GLY A 13 -3.27 -20.80 6.54
CA GLY A 13 -3.79 -19.86 7.53
C GLY A 13 -2.84 -18.75 7.91
N GLN A 14 -1.66 -18.70 7.30
CA GLN A 14 -0.66 -17.68 7.63
C GLN A 14 -0.45 -16.72 6.48
N LEU A 15 -0.29 -15.44 6.81
CA LEU A 15 0.02 -14.42 5.81
C LEU A 15 1.47 -14.59 5.37
N ILE A 16 1.67 -14.90 4.09
CA ILE A 16 3.02 -15.13 3.55
C ILE A 16 3.50 -14.00 2.66
N ASN A 17 2.59 -13.15 2.18
CA ASN A 17 2.97 -12.04 1.33
C ASN A 17 1.92 -10.95 1.39
N GLU A 18 2.38 -9.72 1.29
CA GLU A 18 1.50 -8.55 1.32
C GLU A 18 2.09 -7.48 0.40
N SER A 19 1.26 -6.90 -0.45
CA SER A 19 1.73 -5.86 -1.36
C SER A 19 0.65 -4.81 -1.56
N ILE A 20 1.10 -3.61 -1.92
CA ILE A 20 0.23 -2.48 -2.20
C ILE A 20 0.15 -2.32 -3.71
N GLU A 21 -1.06 -2.11 -4.24
CA GLU A 21 -1.24 -1.91 -5.66
C GLU A 21 -0.56 -0.63 -6.12
N PHE A 22 0.33 -0.75 -7.10
CA PHE A 22 1.11 0.38 -7.56
C PHE A 22 0.25 1.48 -8.20
N ASP A 23 -0.81 1.10 -8.90
CA ASP A 23 -1.69 2.06 -9.55
C ASP A 23 -2.34 3.00 -8.52
N ASP A 24 -2.64 2.49 -7.34
CA ASP A 24 -3.20 3.32 -6.27
C ASP A 24 -2.17 4.31 -5.78
N ILE A 25 -0.92 3.88 -5.65
CA ILE A 25 0.16 4.76 -5.23
C ILE A 25 0.40 5.87 -6.24
N ARG A 26 0.36 5.52 -7.53
CA ARG A 26 0.51 6.51 -8.58
C ARG A 26 -0.60 7.54 -8.52
N SER A 27 -1.82 7.09 -8.31
CA SER A 27 -2.99 7.97 -8.23
C SER A 27 -2.83 8.97 -7.07
N ILE A 28 -2.40 8.48 -5.91
CA ILE A 28 -2.18 9.35 -4.75
C ILE A 28 -1.05 10.34 -5.03
N SER A 29 0.02 9.86 -5.63
CA SER A 29 1.15 10.72 -5.96
C SER A 29 0.75 11.85 -6.89
N GLU A 30 -0.05 11.54 -7.91
CA GLU A 30 -0.52 12.55 -8.86
C GLU A 30 -1.45 13.55 -8.20
N SER A 31 -2.23 13.10 -7.24
CA SER A 31 -3.20 13.96 -6.56
C SER A 31 -2.54 14.84 -5.50
N THR A 32 -1.54 14.34 -4.79
CA THR A 32 -0.94 15.04 -3.65
C THR A 32 0.42 15.66 -3.93
N GLY A 33 1.10 15.20 -4.97
CA GLY A 33 2.46 15.64 -5.26
C GLY A 33 3.53 14.95 -4.44
N GLU A 34 3.15 13.98 -3.62
CA GLU A 34 4.12 13.27 -2.78
C GLU A 34 4.87 12.20 -3.57
N PRO A 35 6.17 11.99 -3.26
CA PRO A 35 6.93 10.92 -3.91
C PRO A 35 6.38 9.53 -3.56
N TYR A 36 6.51 8.59 -4.48
CA TYR A 36 6.04 7.22 -4.28
C TYR A 36 6.61 6.61 -3.00
N LYS A 37 7.89 6.80 -2.78
CA LYS A 37 8.57 6.22 -1.63
C LYS A 37 7.93 6.63 -0.31
N GLU A 38 7.59 7.91 -0.18
CA GLU A 38 6.98 8.41 1.05
C GLU A 38 5.57 7.86 1.23
N ILE A 39 4.83 7.71 0.13
CA ILE A 39 3.49 7.15 0.19
C ILE A 39 3.56 5.70 0.66
N PHE A 40 4.46 4.90 0.09
CA PHE A 40 4.65 3.52 0.50
C PHE A 40 4.99 3.43 1.99
N GLN A 41 5.93 4.24 2.44
CA GLN A 41 6.35 4.21 3.85
C GLN A 41 5.20 4.55 4.78
N HIS A 42 4.40 5.52 4.39
CA HIS A 42 3.26 5.94 5.20
C HIS A 42 2.22 4.81 5.32
N ILE A 43 1.91 4.17 4.21
CA ILE A 43 0.91 3.10 4.21
C ILE A 43 1.41 1.89 4.98
N TRP A 44 2.67 1.48 4.79
CA TRP A 44 3.23 0.36 5.52
C TRP A 44 3.24 0.62 7.02
N ALA A 45 3.51 1.85 7.44
CA ALA A 45 3.47 2.20 8.86
C ALA A 45 2.07 2.02 9.43
N MET A 46 1.04 2.37 8.67
CA MET A 46 -0.34 2.19 9.11
C MET A 46 -0.71 0.72 9.21
N LEU A 47 -0.24 -0.10 8.28
CA LEU A 47 -0.57 -1.52 8.27
C LEU A 47 0.07 -2.29 9.42
N LYS A 48 1.15 -1.78 9.96
CA LYS A 48 1.89 -2.46 11.02
C LYS A 48 1.47 -2.09 12.43
N GLN A 49 0.45 -1.29 12.55
CA GLN A 49 -0.07 -0.91 13.87
C GLN A 49 -0.87 -2.03 14.51
#